data_6a0bae9647f9a9fff9618c11cbeb92b0
#
_entry.id   6a0bae9647f9a9fff9618c11cbeb92b0
#
_cell.length_a   1.000
_cell.length_b   1.000
_cell.length_c   1.000
_cell.angle_alpha   90.00
_cell.angle_beta   90.00
_cell.angle_gamma   90.00
#
_symmetry.space_group_name_H-M   'P 1'
#
loop_
_entity.id
_entity.type
_entity.pdbx_description
1 polymer ?
#
loop_
_entity_poly.entity_id
_entity_poly.type
_entity_poly.pdbx_seq_one_letter_code
_entity_poly.pdbx_strand_id
1 'polypeptide(L)'
;SECLVGSEMCIRDSVKEMLTKHSNGEIQRTIQNCITILQNDHVLADAIRLNLLSERIDIVKPVGWPRSGKTLSDTDMKYILRRMEKYGISSEKKIESAIRIVANENRYHPIRDYLNGLQWDGTERIAHVLHHFLGAAEDEYTCEAMKIFLLGAIKRVFQPGCKFETMLCLVGGQGAGKSSFFRLLAVKDEWFSDDLRRLDDDNVYRKLQGHWIIEMSEMIATANAKSI
;
A
#
# COMPACT_ATOMS: atom_id res chain seq x y z
N SER A 1 -8.86 4.54 -35.16
CA SER A 1 -7.77 5.34 -34.49
C SER A 1 -8.04 6.85 -34.49
N GLU A 2 -8.78 7.37 -35.48
CA GLU A 2 -9.11 8.82 -35.58
C GLU A 2 -10.08 9.31 -34.48
N CYS A 3 -11.00 8.45 -34.02
CA CYS A 3 -11.98 8.82 -33.00
C CYS A 3 -11.35 9.02 -31.60
N LEU A 4 -10.26 8.32 -31.29
CA LEU A 4 -9.54 8.44 -30.01
C LEU A 4 -8.69 9.71 -29.92
N VAL A 5 -8.08 10.14 -31.03
CA VAL A 5 -7.26 11.36 -31.10
C VAL A 5 -8.13 12.62 -30.95
N GLY A 6 -9.33 12.62 -31.53
CA GLY A 6 -10.29 13.72 -31.38
C GLY A 6 -10.79 13.87 -29.94
N SER A 7 -11.04 12.76 -29.22
CA SER A 7 -11.49 12.78 -27.82
C SER A 7 -10.38 13.26 -26.86
N GLU A 8 -9.13 12.86 -27.06
CA GLU A 8 -8.00 13.29 -26.22
C GLU A 8 -7.74 14.80 -26.35
N MET A 9 -7.90 15.35 -27.55
CA MET A 9 -7.73 16.77 -27.82
C MET A 9 -8.84 17.61 -27.18
N CYS A 10 -10.09 17.19 -27.27
CA CYS A 10 -11.22 17.84 -26.59
C CYS A 10 -11.07 17.86 -25.06
N ILE A 11 -10.68 16.72 -24.46
CA ILE A 11 -10.48 16.64 -23.00
C ILE A 11 -9.35 17.56 -22.56
N ARG A 12 -8.24 17.59 -23.29
CA ARG A 12 -7.12 18.48 -22.98
C ARG A 12 -7.50 19.95 -23.09
N ASP A 13 -8.29 20.35 -24.06
CA ASP A 13 -8.72 21.71 -24.23
C ASP A 13 -9.71 22.11 -23.11
N SER A 14 -10.60 21.22 -22.72
CA SER A 14 -11.47 21.43 -21.54
C SER A 14 -10.66 21.65 -20.26
N VAL A 15 -9.60 20.85 -20.03
CA VAL A 15 -8.72 21.05 -18.86
C VAL A 15 -8.00 22.41 -18.95
N LYS A 16 -7.54 22.84 -20.14
CA LYS A 16 -6.89 24.15 -20.32
C LYS A 16 -7.80 25.34 -20.00
N GLU A 17 -9.10 25.18 -20.19
CA GLU A 17 -10.07 26.20 -19.82
C GLU A 17 -10.20 26.39 -18.30
N MET A 18 -9.95 25.36 -17.53
CA MET A 18 -9.96 25.37 -16.06
C MET A 18 -8.71 26.02 -15.44
N LEU A 19 -7.64 26.22 -16.25
CA LEU A 19 -6.37 26.71 -15.74
C LEU A 19 -6.33 28.23 -15.65
N THR A 20 -5.72 28.72 -14.57
CA THR A 20 -5.44 30.14 -14.37
C THR A 20 -4.41 30.61 -15.40
N LYS A 21 -4.72 31.75 -16.07
CA LYS A 21 -3.89 32.34 -17.12
C LYS A 21 -3.39 33.73 -16.72
N HIS A 22 -2.29 34.15 -17.30
CA HIS A 22 -1.82 35.53 -17.26
C HIS A 22 -2.70 36.42 -18.13
N SER A 23 -2.54 37.75 -18.02
CA SER A 23 -3.25 38.72 -18.84
C SER A 23 -2.99 38.60 -20.35
N ASN A 24 -1.85 37.98 -20.73
CA ASN A 24 -1.49 37.69 -22.12
C ASN A 24 -2.07 36.35 -22.63
N GLY A 25 -2.86 35.64 -21.81
CA GLY A 25 -3.48 34.35 -22.16
C GLY A 25 -2.58 33.12 -21.91
N GLU A 26 -1.33 33.28 -21.51
CA GLU A 26 -0.45 32.17 -21.19
C GLU A 26 -0.84 31.49 -19.86
N ILE A 27 -0.75 30.17 -19.80
CA ILE A 27 -1.05 29.39 -18.59
C ILE A 27 -0.03 29.71 -17.48
N GLN A 28 -0.50 30.07 -16.31
CA GLN A 28 0.36 30.28 -15.15
C GLN A 28 0.98 28.97 -14.68
N ARG A 29 2.29 28.97 -14.44
CA ARG A 29 3.03 27.79 -13.94
C ARG A 29 2.94 27.71 -12.40
N THR A 30 1.74 27.54 -11.86
CA THR A 30 1.45 27.46 -10.43
C THR A 30 1.28 25.99 -9.98
N ILE A 31 1.45 25.74 -8.67
CA ILE A 31 1.13 24.42 -8.09
C ILE A 31 -0.36 24.11 -8.28
N GLN A 32 -1.24 25.12 -8.14
CA GLN A 32 -2.67 24.96 -8.33
C GLN A 32 -3.03 24.46 -9.73
N ASN A 33 -2.43 25.03 -10.77
CA ASN A 33 -2.65 24.54 -12.13
C ASN A 33 -2.12 23.12 -12.32
N CYS A 34 -0.99 22.76 -11.67
CA CYS A 34 -0.52 21.38 -11.67
C CYS A 34 -1.54 20.43 -11.03
N ILE A 35 -2.12 20.81 -9.88
CA ILE A 35 -3.18 20.04 -9.20
C ILE A 35 -4.39 19.88 -10.12
N THR A 36 -4.88 20.96 -10.70
CA THR A 36 -6.03 20.93 -11.63
C THR A 36 -5.79 19.97 -12.79
N ILE A 37 -4.58 19.95 -13.38
CA ILE A 37 -4.24 19.01 -14.43
C ILE A 37 -4.21 17.57 -13.91
N LEU A 38 -3.57 17.31 -12.76
CA LEU A 38 -3.49 15.97 -12.17
C LEU A 38 -4.87 15.39 -11.84
N GLN A 39 -5.83 16.23 -11.46
CA GLN A 39 -7.18 15.82 -11.10
C GLN A 39 -8.13 15.65 -12.29
N ASN A 40 -7.86 16.30 -13.43
CA ASN A 40 -8.81 16.35 -14.56
C ASN A 40 -8.25 15.77 -15.86
N ASP A 41 -6.94 15.53 -15.98
CA ASP A 41 -6.37 14.86 -17.15
C ASP A 41 -6.80 13.39 -17.18
N HIS A 42 -7.36 12.92 -18.28
CA HIS A 42 -7.97 11.58 -18.40
C HIS A 42 -7.04 10.41 -18.07
N VAL A 43 -5.71 10.60 -18.15
CA VAL A 43 -4.71 9.59 -17.78
C VAL A 43 -4.36 9.69 -16.30
N LEU A 44 -4.26 10.92 -15.76
CA LEU A 44 -3.75 11.17 -14.41
C LEU A 44 -4.85 11.27 -13.35
N ALA A 45 -6.08 11.64 -13.73
CA ALA A 45 -7.21 11.75 -12.82
C ALA A 45 -7.42 10.42 -12.05
N ASP A 46 -7.52 10.49 -10.73
CA ASP A 46 -7.67 9.35 -9.81
C ASP A 46 -6.54 8.31 -9.84
N ALA A 47 -5.46 8.58 -10.61
CA ALA A 47 -4.35 7.64 -10.73
C ALA A 47 -3.40 7.69 -9.52
N ILE A 48 -3.19 8.87 -8.96
CA ILE A 48 -2.15 9.15 -7.96
C ILE A 48 -2.76 9.13 -6.57
N ARG A 49 -2.31 8.19 -5.72
CA ARG A 49 -2.83 8.00 -4.36
C ARG A 49 -1.71 7.73 -3.36
N LEU A 50 -1.87 8.19 -2.13
CA LEU A 50 -0.97 7.85 -1.03
C LEU A 50 -1.41 6.53 -0.39
N ASN A 51 -0.54 5.54 -0.42
CA ASN A 51 -0.73 4.27 0.26
C ASN A 51 -0.32 4.42 1.74
N LEU A 52 -1.29 4.36 2.65
CA LEU A 52 -1.07 4.54 4.09
C LEU A 52 -0.36 3.36 4.77
N LEU A 53 -0.30 2.18 4.12
CA LEU A 53 0.42 1.03 4.65
C LEU A 53 1.93 1.15 4.41
N SER A 54 2.32 1.57 3.21
CA SER A 54 3.72 1.71 2.80
C SER A 54 4.25 3.14 2.93
N GLU A 55 3.39 4.13 3.18
CA GLU A 55 3.69 5.57 3.16
C GLU A 55 4.31 6.04 1.84
N ARG A 56 3.99 5.36 0.75
CA ARG A 56 4.47 5.66 -0.60
C ARG A 56 3.33 6.13 -1.50
N ILE A 57 3.69 6.94 -2.49
CA ILE A 57 2.74 7.34 -3.53
C ILE A 57 2.66 6.21 -4.56
N ASP A 58 1.46 5.76 -4.83
CA ASP A 58 1.15 4.74 -5.82
C ASP A 58 0.41 5.33 -7.02
N ILE A 59 0.62 4.71 -8.18
CA ILE A 59 -0.24 4.90 -9.35
C ILE A 59 -1.15 3.67 -9.43
N VAL A 60 -2.43 3.86 -9.14
CA VAL A 60 -3.40 2.77 -8.89
C VAL A 60 -4.21 2.35 -10.11
N LYS A 61 -4.05 3.04 -11.25
CA LYS A 61 -4.72 2.69 -12.50
C LYS A 61 -3.75 2.70 -13.70
N PRO A 62 -4.12 2.11 -14.84
CA PRO A 62 -3.33 2.18 -16.06
C PRO A 62 -3.13 3.63 -16.53
N VAL A 63 -1.90 3.98 -16.90
CA VAL A 63 -1.50 5.35 -17.27
C VAL A 63 -0.90 5.49 -18.67
N GLY A 64 -1.01 4.47 -19.52
CA GLY A 64 -0.60 4.52 -20.91
C GLY A 64 0.91 4.46 -21.17
N TRP A 65 1.73 4.13 -20.14
CA TRP A 65 3.15 3.80 -20.27
C TRP A 65 3.52 2.55 -19.48
N PRO A 66 4.61 1.83 -19.88
CA PRO A 66 5.05 0.62 -19.18
C PRO A 66 5.49 0.92 -17.74
N ARG A 67 5.10 0.06 -16.79
CA ARG A 67 5.46 0.14 -15.37
C ARG A 67 5.80 -1.23 -14.81
N SER A 68 6.75 -1.28 -13.90
CA SER A 68 7.18 -2.52 -13.23
C SER A 68 6.50 -2.76 -11.87
N GLY A 69 5.75 -1.79 -11.34
CA GLY A 69 5.12 -1.89 -10.03
C GLY A 69 4.07 -0.80 -9.79
N LYS A 70 3.48 -0.75 -8.60
CA LYS A 70 2.46 0.25 -8.22
C LYS A 70 3.06 1.57 -7.76
N THR A 71 4.17 1.53 -7.04
CA THR A 71 4.80 2.73 -6.47
C THR A 71 5.31 3.66 -7.57
N LEU A 72 5.08 4.95 -7.38
CA LEU A 72 5.57 6.02 -8.25
C LEU A 72 7.11 5.96 -8.33
N SER A 73 7.63 5.76 -9.53
CA SER A 73 9.08 5.72 -9.82
C SER A 73 9.58 7.02 -10.45
N ASP A 74 10.91 7.19 -10.49
CA ASP A 74 11.53 8.32 -11.20
C ASP A 74 11.16 8.33 -12.70
N THR A 75 11.02 7.14 -13.29
CA THR A 75 10.57 7.01 -14.68
C THR A 75 9.13 7.51 -14.84
N ASP A 76 8.23 7.16 -13.92
CA ASP A 76 6.85 7.68 -13.94
C ASP A 76 6.84 9.21 -13.84
N MET A 77 7.71 9.80 -13.01
CA MET A 77 7.86 11.25 -12.90
C MET A 77 8.22 11.90 -14.25
N LYS A 78 9.08 11.27 -15.05
CA LYS A 78 9.43 11.79 -16.38
C LYS A 78 8.25 11.69 -17.38
N TYR A 79 7.45 10.62 -17.31
CA TYR A 79 6.24 10.53 -18.12
C TYR A 79 5.18 11.57 -17.71
N ILE A 80 5.00 11.79 -16.40
CA ILE A 80 4.11 12.84 -15.90
C ILE A 80 4.61 14.22 -16.33
N LEU A 81 5.90 14.52 -16.20
CA LEU A 81 6.51 15.77 -16.65
C LEU A 81 6.23 16.02 -18.15
N ARG A 82 6.54 15.03 -19.00
CA ARG A 82 6.25 15.09 -20.45
C ARG A 82 4.77 15.37 -20.75
N ARG A 83 3.86 14.83 -19.90
CA ARG A 83 2.44 15.07 -20.06
C ARG A 83 2.06 16.48 -19.62
N MET A 84 2.63 17.01 -18.54
CA MET A 84 2.46 18.38 -18.06
C MET A 84 2.96 19.42 -19.06
N GLU A 85 4.01 19.12 -19.82
CA GLU A 85 4.52 19.98 -20.88
C GLU A 85 3.48 20.25 -21.98
N LYS A 86 2.56 19.33 -22.26
CA LYS A 86 1.43 19.54 -23.19
C LYS A 86 0.49 20.66 -22.74
N TYR A 87 0.53 21.02 -21.46
CA TYR A 87 -0.20 22.12 -20.84
C TYR A 87 0.67 23.37 -20.61
N GLY A 88 1.93 23.38 -21.08
CA GLY A 88 2.88 24.47 -20.92
C GLY A 88 3.53 24.55 -19.53
N ILE A 89 3.47 23.47 -18.73
CA ILE A 89 4.10 23.40 -17.40
C ILE A 89 5.27 22.44 -17.43
N SER A 90 6.48 22.95 -17.11
CA SER A 90 7.74 22.19 -17.11
C SER A 90 8.51 22.23 -15.78
N SER A 91 7.95 22.87 -14.73
CA SER A 91 8.61 22.97 -13.41
C SER A 91 8.47 21.68 -12.61
N GLU A 92 9.51 20.84 -12.63
CA GLU A 92 9.54 19.55 -11.92
C GLU A 92 9.21 19.71 -10.43
N LYS A 93 9.79 20.70 -9.74
CA LYS A 93 9.52 20.96 -8.31
C LYS A 93 8.04 21.26 -8.01
N LYS A 94 7.36 22.01 -8.88
CA LYS A 94 5.93 22.34 -8.70
C LYS A 94 5.07 21.11 -8.98
N ILE A 95 5.44 20.31 -9.97
CA ILE A 95 4.76 19.07 -10.32
C ILE A 95 4.89 18.05 -9.17
N GLU A 96 6.08 17.87 -8.60
CA GLU A 96 6.28 17.03 -7.41
C GLU A 96 5.43 17.49 -6.23
N SER A 97 5.42 18.79 -5.95
CA SER A 97 4.60 19.36 -4.86
C SER A 97 3.12 19.09 -5.09
N ALA A 98 2.63 19.27 -6.30
CA ALA A 98 1.25 18.97 -6.68
C ALA A 98 0.91 17.47 -6.56
N ILE A 99 1.82 16.58 -7.00
CA ILE A 99 1.67 15.13 -6.86
C ILE A 99 1.53 14.74 -5.39
N ARG A 100 2.36 15.28 -4.49
CA ARG A 100 2.28 15.02 -3.05
C ARG A 100 0.95 15.48 -2.44
N ILE A 101 0.46 16.66 -2.86
CA ILE A 101 -0.83 17.19 -2.41
C ILE A 101 -1.98 16.29 -2.88
N VAL A 102 -2.05 16.02 -4.19
CA VAL A 102 -3.10 15.17 -4.77
C VAL A 102 -3.07 13.75 -4.19
N ALA A 103 -1.89 13.17 -4.01
CA ALA A 103 -1.75 11.85 -3.39
C ALA A 103 -2.28 11.85 -1.95
N ASN A 104 -1.98 12.87 -1.16
CA ASN A 104 -2.45 12.99 0.22
C ASN A 104 -3.96 13.23 0.32
N GLU A 105 -4.55 13.97 -0.62
CA GLU A 105 -6.01 14.13 -0.72
C GLU A 105 -6.70 12.81 -1.07
N ASN A 106 -6.06 11.96 -1.89
CA ASN A 106 -6.55 10.68 -2.38
C ASN A 106 -5.89 9.49 -1.67
N ARG A 107 -5.68 9.58 -0.35
CA ARG A 107 -5.07 8.48 0.42
C ARG A 107 -5.98 7.26 0.48
N TYR A 108 -5.37 6.09 0.60
CA TYR A 108 -6.05 4.82 0.76
C TYR A 108 -5.25 3.87 1.65
N HIS A 109 -5.90 2.87 2.21
CA HIS A 109 -5.23 1.84 3.00
C HIS A 109 -5.64 0.46 2.50
N PRO A 110 -4.77 -0.26 1.78
CA PRO A 110 -5.16 -1.46 1.04
C PRO A 110 -5.76 -2.56 1.92
N ILE A 111 -5.28 -2.70 3.16
CA ILE A 111 -5.80 -3.71 4.08
C ILE A 111 -7.15 -3.27 4.67
N ARG A 112 -7.36 -1.99 4.99
CA ARG A 112 -8.68 -1.50 5.44
C ARG A 112 -9.73 -1.67 4.37
N ASP A 113 -9.37 -1.34 3.13
CA ASP A 113 -10.28 -1.47 1.99
C ASP A 113 -10.67 -2.94 1.80
N TYR A 114 -9.69 -3.87 1.92
CA TYR A 114 -9.93 -5.31 1.89
C TYR A 114 -10.85 -5.76 3.03
N LEU A 115 -10.52 -5.42 4.28
CA LEU A 115 -11.28 -5.83 5.47
C LEU A 115 -12.72 -5.29 5.46
N ASN A 116 -12.91 -4.03 5.02
CA ASN A 116 -14.23 -3.42 4.90
C ASN A 116 -15.09 -4.04 3.79
N GLY A 117 -14.46 -4.67 2.81
CA GLY A 117 -15.16 -5.39 1.72
C GLY A 117 -15.56 -6.83 2.08
N LEU A 118 -15.12 -7.35 3.24
CA LEU A 118 -15.46 -8.72 3.64
C LEU A 118 -16.89 -8.81 4.14
N GLN A 119 -17.53 -9.94 3.81
CA GLN A 119 -18.82 -10.33 4.33
C GLN A 119 -18.69 -11.71 4.96
N TRP A 120 -19.17 -11.84 6.20
CA TRP A 120 -19.18 -13.13 6.87
C TRP A 120 -20.22 -14.06 6.27
N ASP A 121 -19.83 -15.26 5.94
CA ASP A 121 -20.66 -16.31 5.35
C ASP A 121 -21.34 -17.22 6.39
N GLY A 122 -21.19 -16.91 7.69
CA GLY A 122 -21.76 -17.68 8.77
C GLY A 122 -20.94 -18.90 9.22
N THR A 123 -19.76 -19.15 8.61
CA THR A 123 -18.95 -20.33 8.93
C THR A 123 -17.86 -19.99 9.96
N GLU A 124 -17.84 -20.68 11.07
CA GLU A 124 -16.79 -20.57 12.09
C GLU A 124 -15.53 -21.32 11.66
N ARG A 125 -14.46 -20.57 11.34
CA ARG A 125 -13.20 -21.15 10.89
C ARG A 125 -12.07 -21.00 11.90
N ILE A 126 -12.12 -19.95 12.71
CA ILE A 126 -11.01 -19.60 13.62
C ILE A 126 -10.75 -20.70 14.66
N ALA A 127 -11.81 -21.32 15.17
CA ALA A 127 -11.71 -22.37 16.16
C ALA A 127 -10.91 -23.61 15.66
N HIS A 128 -10.96 -23.87 14.38
CA HIS A 128 -10.40 -25.11 13.78
C HIS A 128 -9.15 -24.88 12.96
N VAL A 129 -8.77 -23.61 12.69
CA VAL A 129 -7.74 -23.30 11.68
C VAL A 129 -6.36 -23.84 12.03
N LEU A 130 -5.92 -23.76 13.31
CA LEU A 130 -4.61 -24.27 13.70
C LEU A 130 -4.57 -25.80 13.69
N HIS A 131 -5.66 -26.46 14.10
CA HIS A 131 -5.78 -27.91 14.02
C HIS A 131 -5.77 -28.38 12.55
N HIS A 132 -6.63 -27.79 11.73
CA HIS A 132 -6.81 -28.20 10.33
C HIS A 132 -5.55 -28.04 9.47
N PHE A 133 -4.85 -26.92 9.60
CA PHE A 133 -3.69 -26.63 8.73
C PHE A 133 -2.34 -27.03 9.33
N LEU A 134 -2.21 -27.10 10.63
CA LEU A 134 -0.93 -27.32 11.32
C LEU A 134 -0.93 -28.53 12.26
N GLY A 135 -2.06 -29.22 12.41
CA GLY A 135 -2.18 -30.37 13.30
C GLY A 135 -2.02 -30.03 14.79
N ALA A 136 -2.26 -28.78 15.18
CA ALA A 136 -2.25 -28.38 16.57
C ALA A 136 -3.39 -29.05 17.34
N ALA A 137 -3.30 -29.11 18.69
CA ALA A 137 -4.41 -29.56 19.52
C ALA A 137 -5.65 -28.70 19.25
N GLU A 138 -6.82 -29.33 19.19
CA GLU A 138 -8.09 -28.63 19.04
C GLU A 138 -8.67 -28.39 20.44
N ASP A 139 -8.27 -27.31 21.06
CA ASP A 139 -8.67 -26.94 22.41
C ASP A 139 -8.97 -25.43 22.53
N GLU A 140 -9.50 -25.03 23.68
CA GLU A 140 -9.86 -23.64 23.95
C GLU A 140 -8.64 -22.70 23.84
N TYR A 141 -7.46 -23.17 24.26
CA TYR A 141 -6.24 -22.35 24.23
C TYR A 141 -5.82 -22.01 22.80
N THR A 142 -5.79 -22.97 21.90
CA THR A 142 -5.40 -22.77 20.49
C THR A 142 -6.41 -21.91 19.74
N CYS A 143 -7.70 -22.07 20.04
CA CYS A 143 -8.77 -21.24 19.51
C CYS A 143 -8.60 -19.77 19.95
N GLU A 144 -8.48 -19.51 21.25
CA GLU A 144 -8.34 -18.16 21.79
C GLU A 144 -7.00 -17.50 21.37
N ALA A 145 -5.90 -18.25 21.30
CA ALA A 145 -4.62 -17.74 20.83
C ALA A 145 -4.72 -17.23 19.38
N MET A 146 -5.37 -17.99 18.50
CA MET A 146 -5.58 -17.59 17.11
C MET A 146 -6.52 -16.39 16.99
N LYS A 147 -7.58 -16.37 17.76
CA LYS A 147 -8.55 -15.27 17.82
C LYS A 147 -7.90 -13.96 18.27
N ILE A 148 -7.10 -14.00 19.35
CA ILE A 148 -6.35 -12.84 19.85
C ILE A 148 -5.37 -12.34 18.77
N PHE A 149 -4.65 -13.22 18.10
CA PHE A 149 -3.73 -12.85 17.04
C PHE A 149 -4.43 -12.10 15.90
N LEU A 150 -5.56 -12.64 15.40
CA LEU A 150 -6.31 -12.01 14.32
C LEU A 150 -6.94 -10.68 14.74
N LEU A 151 -7.50 -10.62 15.96
CA LEU A 151 -8.03 -9.36 16.50
C LEU A 151 -6.93 -8.30 16.63
N GLY A 152 -5.74 -8.68 17.07
CA GLY A 152 -4.58 -7.80 17.13
C GLY A 152 -4.14 -7.29 15.75
N ALA A 153 -4.09 -8.18 14.77
CA ALA A 153 -3.75 -7.85 13.39
C ALA A 153 -4.76 -6.84 12.80
N ILE A 154 -6.06 -7.05 13.02
CA ILE A 154 -7.12 -6.13 12.59
C ILE A 154 -7.04 -4.81 13.36
N LYS A 155 -6.92 -4.87 14.69
CA LYS A 155 -6.88 -3.66 15.53
C LYS A 155 -5.74 -2.73 15.13
N ARG A 156 -4.54 -3.25 14.85
CA ARG A 156 -3.40 -2.43 14.42
C ARG A 156 -3.61 -1.76 13.06
N VAL A 157 -4.39 -2.35 12.18
CA VAL A 157 -4.77 -1.73 10.90
C VAL A 157 -5.68 -0.53 11.09
N PHE A 158 -6.69 -0.65 11.96
CA PHE A 158 -7.66 0.44 12.18
C PHE A 158 -7.19 1.48 13.21
N GLN A 159 -6.34 1.07 14.16
CA GLN A 159 -5.76 1.90 15.21
C GLN A 159 -4.23 1.77 15.23
N PRO A 160 -3.52 2.37 14.26
CA PRO A 160 -2.05 2.35 14.23
C PRO A 160 -1.46 2.89 15.55
N GLY A 161 -0.41 2.24 16.04
CA GLY A 161 0.22 2.60 17.31
C GLY A 161 -0.52 2.09 18.57
N CYS A 162 -1.63 1.40 18.44
CA CYS A 162 -2.28 0.79 19.60
C CYS A 162 -1.37 -0.24 20.29
N LYS A 163 -1.44 -0.29 21.63
CA LYS A 163 -0.70 -1.27 22.41
C LYS A 163 -1.25 -2.67 22.15
N PHE A 164 -0.36 -3.60 21.81
CA PHE A 164 -0.65 -5.01 21.62
C PHE A 164 0.62 -5.81 21.94
N GLU A 165 0.61 -6.54 23.06
CA GLU A 165 1.80 -7.14 23.68
C GLU A 165 1.89 -8.66 23.48
N THR A 166 0.98 -9.24 22.70
CA THR A 166 0.96 -10.67 22.41
C THR A 166 1.51 -10.96 21.02
N MET A 167 2.23 -12.07 20.90
CA MET A 167 2.74 -12.59 19.65
C MET A 167 2.40 -14.07 19.57
N LEU A 168 1.84 -14.49 18.44
CA LEU A 168 1.58 -15.91 18.18
C LEU A 168 2.90 -16.62 17.84
N CYS A 169 3.28 -17.61 18.62
CA CYS A 169 4.45 -18.45 18.39
C CYS A 169 4.03 -19.86 17.97
N LEU A 170 4.41 -20.27 16.77
CA LEU A 170 4.18 -21.62 16.28
C LEU A 170 5.45 -22.47 16.45
N VAL A 171 5.35 -23.53 17.23
CA VAL A 171 6.45 -24.47 17.50
C VAL A 171 6.16 -25.80 16.81
N GLY A 172 7.15 -26.36 16.11
CA GLY A 172 7.00 -27.64 15.40
C GLY A 172 8.14 -27.91 14.45
N GLY A 173 8.18 -29.11 13.89
CA GLY A 173 9.23 -29.56 12.97
C GLY A 173 9.43 -28.67 11.74
N GLN A 174 10.59 -28.80 11.13
CA GLN A 174 10.88 -28.16 9.85
C GLN A 174 9.93 -28.74 8.77
N GLY A 175 9.44 -27.89 7.88
CA GLY A 175 8.51 -28.31 6.82
C GLY A 175 7.05 -28.45 7.24
N ALA A 176 6.69 -28.19 8.51
CA ALA A 176 5.32 -28.27 9.02
C ALA A 176 4.36 -27.18 8.48
N GLY A 177 4.79 -26.35 7.53
CA GLY A 177 3.92 -25.35 6.88
C GLY A 177 3.68 -24.05 7.69
N LYS A 178 4.41 -23.81 8.79
CA LYS A 178 4.19 -22.65 9.66
C LYS A 178 4.30 -21.31 8.94
N SER A 179 5.37 -21.09 8.17
CA SER A 179 5.56 -19.84 7.40
C SER A 179 4.55 -19.71 6.27
N SER A 180 4.22 -20.84 5.61
CA SER A 180 3.15 -20.85 4.59
C SER A 180 1.80 -20.46 5.16
N PHE A 181 1.51 -20.88 6.39
CA PHE A 181 0.29 -20.52 7.10
C PHE A 181 0.20 -19.01 7.33
N PHE A 182 1.26 -18.38 7.86
CA PHE A 182 1.26 -16.92 8.06
C PHE A 182 1.18 -16.15 6.74
N ARG A 183 1.84 -16.62 5.69
CA ARG A 183 1.79 -16.04 4.35
C ARG A 183 0.36 -16.07 3.78
N LEU A 184 -0.35 -17.18 3.95
CA LEU A 184 -1.75 -17.30 3.53
C LEU A 184 -2.68 -16.38 4.35
N LEU A 185 -2.44 -16.24 5.66
CA LEU A 185 -3.20 -15.30 6.50
C LEU A 185 -3.02 -13.85 6.09
N ALA A 186 -1.88 -13.49 5.51
CA ALA A 186 -1.65 -12.14 4.98
C ALA A 186 -2.45 -11.84 3.71
N VAL A 187 -3.11 -12.85 3.12
CA VAL A 187 -3.98 -12.76 1.93
C VAL A 187 -3.22 -12.46 0.63
N LYS A 188 -2.26 -11.55 0.66
CA LYS A 188 -1.39 -11.20 -0.47
C LYS A 188 0.06 -11.30 -0.08
N ASP A 189 0.90 -11.82 -0.97
CA ASP A 189 2.34 -11.91 -0.73
C ASP A 189 2.97 -10.55 -0.41
N GLU A 190 2.51 -9.48 -1.04
CA GLU A 190 2.99 -8.11 -0.79
C GLU A 190 2.68 -7.59 0.64
N TRP A 191 1.78 -8.25 1.38
CA TRP A 191 1.42 -7.91 2.75
C TRP A 191 2.09 -8.78 3.80
N PHE A 192 2.89 -9.76 3.37
CA PHE A 192 3.67 -10.65 4.21
C PHE A 192 5.16 -10.34 4.13
N SER A 193 5.88 -10.50 5.23
CA SER A 193 7.33 -10.47 5.27
C SER A 193 7.88 -11.50 6.24
N ASP A 194 8.92 -12.20 5.83
CA ASP A 194 9.74 -13.11 6.64
C ASP A 194 11.20 -12.62 6.79
N ASP A 195 11.46 -11.36 6.42
CA ASP A 195 12.80 -10.76 6.44
C ASP A 195 13.21 -10.18 7.81
N LEU A 196 12.33 -10.27 8.81
CA LEU A 196 12.62 -9.78 10.15
C LEU A 196 13.38 -10.85 10.97
N ARG A 197 14.72 -10.74 11.02
CA ARG A 197 15.58 -11.67 11.76
C ARG A 197 15.99 -11.15 13.12
N ARG A 198 16.07 -9.83 13.31
CA ARG A 198 16.54 -9.18 14.53
C ARG A 198 15.75 -7.90 14.79
N LEU A 199 15.42 -7.65 16.07
CA LEU A 199 14.68 -6.45 16.49
C LEU A 199 15.60 -5.27 16.79
N ASP A 200 16.90 -5.49 16.95
CA ASP A 200 17.92 -4.48 17.17
C ASP A 200 18.59 -3.97 15.88
N ASP A 201 18.02 -4.25 14.73
CA ASP A 201 18.45 -3.75 13.42
C ASP A 201 18.02 -2.28 13.28
N ASP A 202 18.95 -1.38 12.95
CA ASP A 202 18.66 0.04 12.70
C ASP A 202 17.59 0.26 11.60
N ASN A 203 17.39 -0.72 10.73
CA ASN A 203 16.40 -0.71 9.66
C ASN A 203 15.09 -1.43 10.01
N VAL A 204 14.87 -1.83 11.27
CA VAL A 204 13.69 -2.61 11.67
C VAL A 204 12.39 -1.94 11.21
N TYR A 205 12.22 -0.65 11.44
CA TYR A 205 11.01 0.09 11.04
C TYR A 205 10.78 0.06 9.52
N ARG A 206 11.84 0.13 8.72
CA ARG A 206 11.75 0.05 7.26
C ARG A 206 11.32 -1.34 6.79
N LYS A 207 11.75 -2.40 7.49
CA LYS A 207 11.35 -3.79 7.22
C LYS A 207 9.91 -4.09 7.64
N LEU A 208 9.41 -3.38 8.64
CA LEU A 208 8.02 -3.50 9.09
C LEU A 208 7.03 -2.76 8.16
N GLN A 209 7.50 -1.70 7.51
CA GLN A 209 6.66 -0.83 6.70
C GLN A 209 6.14 -1.54 5.44
N GLY A 210 4.86 -1.41 5.17
CA GLY A 210 4.23 -1.98 3.97
C GLY A 210 3.73 -3.41 4.13
N HIS A 211 3.90 -4.04 5.32
CA HIS A 211 3.46 -5.39 5.59
C HIS A 211 2.37 -5.43 6.68
N TRP A 212 1.49 -6.41 6.60
CA TRP A 212 0.42 -6.64 7.57
C TRP A 212 0.80 -7.73 8.57
N ILE A 213 1.29 -8.85 8.07
CA ILE A 213 1.77 -9.98 8.87
C ILE A 213 3.26 -10.13 8.61
N ILE A 214 4.01 -10.15 9.72
CA ILE A 214 5.46 -10.24 9.69
C ILE A 214 5.86 -11.45 10.53
N GLU A 215 6.58 -12.37 9.90
CA GLU A 215 7.16 -13.52 10.58
C GLU A 215 8.57 -13.19 11.05
N MET A 216 8.85 -13.52 12.30
CA MET A 216 10.18 -13.55 12.85
C MET A 216 10.64 -15.00 12.96
N SER A 217 11.39 -15.46 11.97
CA SER A 217 11.93 -16.80 11.92
C SER A 217 13.07 -16.96 12.94
N GLU A 218 13.20 -18.18 13.51
CA GLU A 218 14.35 -18.55 14.34
C GLU A 218 14.58 -17.72 15.62
N MET A 219 13.50 -17.35 16.32
CA MET A 219 13.57 -16.60 17.59
C MET A 219 14.45 -17.23 18.69
N ILE A 220 14.74 -18.52 18.60
CA ILE A 220 15.57 -19.27 19.57
C ILE A 220 17.00 -18.71 19.64
N ALA A 221 17.53 -18.21 18.53
CA ALA A 221 18.86 -17.60 18.51
C ALA A 221 18.97 -16.31 19.32
N THR A 222 17.87 -15.59 19.52
CA THR A 222 17.86 -14.33 20.27
C THR A 222 17.66 -14.53 21.78
N ALA A 223 17.04 -15.61 22.22
CA ALA A 223 16.86 -15.92 23.63
C ALA A 223 18.19 -16.28 24.32
N ASN A 224 19.15 -16.86 23.59
CA ASN A 224 20.43 -17.27 24.12
C ASN A 224 21.50 -16.15 24.11
N ALA A 225 21.25 -15.03 23.46
CA ALA A 225 22.20 -13.91 23.36
C ALA A 225 22.22 -12.98 24.60
N LYS A 226 21.32 -13.18 25.57
CA LYS A 226 21.24 -12.38 26.81
C LYS A 226 21.75 -13.11 28.05
N SER A 227 22.44 -14.22 27.88
CA SER A 227 23.05 -15.01 28.99
C SER A 227 24.57 -15.04 28.91
N ILE A 228 25.20 -13.91 28.56
CA ILE A 228 26.63 -13.69 28.75
C ILE A 228 26.83 -12.34 29.40
#